data_6eeff154c7370938b7c89fd73fa90da1
#
_entry.id   6eeff154c7370938b7c89fd73fa90da1
#
_cell.length_a   1.000
_cell.length_b   1.000
_cell.length_c   1.000
_cell.angle_alpha   90.00
_cell.angle_beta   90.00
_cell.angle_gamma   90.00
#
_symmetry.space_group_name_H-M   'P 1'
#
loop_
_entity.id
_entity.type
_entity.pdbx_description
1 polymer ?
#
loop_
_entity_poly.entity_id
_entity_poly.type
_entity_poly.pdbx_seq_one_letter_code
_entity_poly.pdbx_strand_id
1 'polypeptide(L)'
;IERNGVLLDTEALKQSSAHFTAQMEQIEKEIYELAGETFNIASPKQVGEVLFDKLKIVEKAKKTKTGQYVTSEEVLESLRHKHPVVEKILEHRGLKKLLGTYIDALPQLINPRTGRVHTSFNQTVTATGRLSSSNPNLQNIPIRDENGKEIRKAFIPDEGCLFFSADYSQIELRIMAHLSEDKNMIDAFLSNHDIHAATAAKVYKIDLKDVGSDMRRKAKTANFGIIYGISVFGLAERMNVDRKEAKELIDGYFETCLLYT
;
A
#
# COMPACT_ATOMS: atom_id res chain seq x y z
N ILE A 1 -23.99 8.60 -5.74
CA ILE A 1 -22.98 8.53 -4.67
C ILE A 1 -22.48 9.93 -4.35
N GLU A 2 -21.91 10.69 -5.30
CA GLU A 2 -21.38 12.04 -5.07
C GLU A 2 -22.41 12.99 -4.45
N ARG A 3 -23.65 12.99 -4.98
CA ARG A 3 -24.74 13.84 -4.46
C ARG A 3 -25.13 13.52 -3.01
N ASN A 4 -25.09 12.25 -2.63
CA ASN A 4 -25.45 11.84 -1.27
C ASN A 4 -24.33 12.15 -0.27
N GLY A 5 -23.07 12.02 -0.69
CA GLY A 5 -21.93 12.16 0.19
C GLY A 5 -21.89 11.09 1.30
N VAL A 6 -21.02 11.29 2.27
CA VAL A 6 -20.84 10.39 3.42
C VAL A 6 -20.76 11.17 4.73
N LEU A 7 -21.33 10.63 5.78
CA LEU A 7 -21.27 11.18 7.14
C LEU A 7 -19.93 10.85 7.80
N LEU A 8 -19.44 11.80 8.59
CA LEU A 8 -18.26 11.61 9.43
C LEU A 8 -18.62 11.81 10.90
N ASP A 9 -18.09 10.92 11.74
CA ASP A 9 -18.02 11.13 13.18
C ASP A 9 -16.84 12.09 13.48
N THR A 10 -17.14 13.37 13.55
CA THR A 10 -16.15 14.42 13.78
C THR A 10 -15.54 14.37 15.17
N GLU A 11 -16.29 13.85 16.17
CA GLU A 11 -15.76 13.71 17.53
C GLU A 11 -14.76 12.56 17.61
N ALA A 12 -15.03 11.44 16.95
CA ALA A 12 -14.07 10.35 16.82
C ALA A 12 -12.78 10.81 16.10
N LEU A 13 -12.90 11.60 15.02
CA LEU A 13 -11.72 12.15 14.32
C LEU A 13 -10.92 13.11 15.22
N LYS A 14 -11.58 13.93 16.02
CA LYS A 14 -10.92 14.83 16.97
C LYS A 14 -10.15 14.07 18.06
N GLN A 15 -10.72 12.98 18.57
CA GLN A 15 -10.05 12.10 19.52
C GLN A 15 -8.83 11.41 18.87
N SER A 16 -8.98 10.93 17.64
CA SER A 16 -7.88 10.36 16.86
C SER A 16 -6.79 11.40 16.59
N SER A 17 -7.14 12.66 16.29
CA SER A 17 -6.18 13.76 16.10
C SER A 17 -5.34 13.98 17.35
N ALA A 18 -5.98 14.07 18.52
CA ALA A 18 -5.28 14.25 19.78
C ALA A 18 -4.34 13.05 20.09
N HIS A 19 -4.84 11.82 19.89
CA HIS A 19 -4.04 10.60 20.10
C HIS A 19 -2.82 10.54 19.19
N PHE A 20 -2.99 10.72 17.88
CA PHE A 20 -1.89 10.64 16.92
C PHE A 20 -0.90 11.80 17.05
N THR A 21 -1.36 12.98 17.45
CA THR A 21 -0.47 14.10 17.75
C THR A 21 0.43 13.78 18.94
N ALA A 22 -0.13 13.26 20.03
CA ALA A 22 0.66 12.84 21.19
C ALA A 22 1.67 11.72 20.86
N GLN A 23 1.24 10.75 20.05
CA GLN A 23 2.13 9.68 19.57
C GLN A 23 3.26 10.25 18.69
N MET A 24 2.96 11.19 17.80
CA MET A 24 3.93 11.83 16.93
C MET A 24 4.96 12.63 17.74
N GLU A 25 4.53 13.37 18.77
CA GLU A 25 5.43 14.09 19.68
C GLU A 25 6.37 13.15 20.45
N GLN A 26 5.89 11.97 20.83
CA GLN A 26 6.73 10.97 21.48
C GLN A 26 7.77 10.41 20.51
N ILE A 27 7.38 10.10 19.29
CA ILE A 27 8.27 9.60 18.23
C ILE A 27 9.31 10.67 17.87
N GLU A 28 8.96 11.97 17.85
CA GLU A 28 9.90 13.06 17.62
C GLU A 28 11.01 13.08 18.68
N LYS A 29 10.68 12.90 19.96
CA LYS A 29 11.67 12.81 21.05
C LYS A 29 12.61 11.62 20.82
N GLU A 30 12.07 10.45 20.51
CA GLU A 30 12.86 9.26 20.23
C GLU A 30 13.80 9.47 19.02
N ILE A 31 13.33 10.14 17.96
CA ILE A 31 14.16 10.48 16.80
C ILE A 31 15.33 11.39 17.23
N TYR A 32 15.09 12.42 18.03
CA TYR A 32 16.13 13.33 18.47
C TYR A 32 17.15 12.66 19.41
N GLU A 33 16.69 11.79 20.29
CA GLU A 33 17.58 10.97 21.14
C GLU A 33 18.47 10.05 20.28
N LEU A 34 17.89 9.33 19.33
CA LEU A 34 18.62 8.43 18.42
C LEU A 34 19.59 9.18 17.49
N ALA A 35 19.23 10.39 17.08
CA ALA A 35 20.05 11.24 16.23
C ALA A 35 21.14 12.00 17.03
N GLY A 36 20.95 12.20 18.35
CA GLY A 36 21.80 12.99 19.21
C GLY A 36 21.74 14.50 18.93
N GLU A 37 20.67 14.96 18.27
CA GLU A 37 20.39 16.38 18.02
C GLU A 37 18.93 16.59 17.58
N THR A 38 18.48 17.84 17.70
CA THR A 38 17.19 18.27 17.14
C THR A 38 17.36 18.80 15.72
N PHE A 39 16.42 18.45 14.85
CA PHE A 39 16.38 18.88 13.45
C PHE A 39 14.94 18.87 12.92
N ASN A 40 14.69 19.47 11.78
CA ASN A 40 13.37 19.43 11.17
C ASN A 40 13.15 18.10 10.43
N ILE A 41 12.41 17.19 11.05
CA ILE A 41 12.06 15.85 10.50
C ILE A 41 11.25 15.97 9.20
N ALA A 42 10.53 17.08 9.00
CA ALA A 42 9.80 17.36 7.77
C ALA A 42 10.70 17.82 6.61
N SER A 43 11.97 18.18 6.88
CA SER A 43 12.92 18.62 5.87
C SER A 43 13.71 17.44 5.30
N PRO A 44 13.50 17.03 4.03
CA PRO A 44 14.28 15.97 3.40
C PRO A 44 15.80 16.24 3.44
N LYS A 45 16.19 17.52 3.38
CA LYS A 45 17.58 17.93 3.43
C LYS A 45 18.18 17.60 4.79
N GLN A 46 17.58 18.07 5.89
CA GLN A 46 18.08 17.85 7.24
C GLN A 46 18.06 16.36 7.62
N VAL A 47 17.00 15.64 7.26
CA VAL A 47 16.94 14.18 7.42
C VAL A 47 18.11 13.51 6.71
N GLY A 48 18.42 13.92 5.48
CA GLY A 48 19.55 13.37 4.72
C GLY A 48 20.89 13.65 5.36
N GLU A 49 21.12 14.89 5.84
CA GLU A 49 22.34 15.29 6.55
C GLU A 49 22.53 14.48 7.83
N VAL A 50 21.47 14.30 8.63
CA VAL A 50 21.53 13.48 9.86
C VAL A 50 21.82 12.03 9.55
N LEU A 51 21.10 11.41 8.61
CA LEU A 51 21.24 9.98 8.32
C LEU A 51 22.59 9.65 7.66
N PHE A 52 23.06 10.48 6.71
CA PHE A 52 24.15 10.10 5.84
C PHE A 52 25.47 10.81 6.14
N ASP A 53 25.46 12.05 6.63
CA ASP A 53 26.69 12.76 7.00
C ASP A 53 27.07 12.51 8.46
N LYS A 54 26.09 12.57 9.39
CA LYS A 54 26.33 12.41 10.82
C LYS A 54 26.35 10.94 11.25
N LEU A 55 25.23 10.23 11.08
CA LEU A 55 25.08 8.85 11.51
C LEU A 55 25.75 7.85 10.57
N LYS A 56 26.02 8.24 9.33
CA LYS A 56 26.72 7.44 8.30
C LYS A 56 26.16 6.04 8.15
N ILE A 57 24.81 5.93 8.15
CA ILE A 57 24.11 4.64 8.12
C ILE A 57 24.41 3.78 6.88
N VAL A 58 24.93 4.40 5.82
CA VAL A 58 25.43 3.75 4.62
C VAL A 58 26.67 4.47 4.09
N GLU A 59 27.61 3.75 3.46
CA GLU A 59 28.83 4.34 2.87
C GLU A 59 28.55 5.23 1.65
N LYS A 60 27.57 4.83 0.82
CA LYS A 60 27.19 5.51 -0.43
C LYS A 60 25.68 5.76 -0.45
N ALA A 61 25.26 6.96 -0.08
CA ALA A 61 23.87 7.35 -0.14
C ALA A 61 23.50 7.89 -1.54
N LYS A 62 22.30 7.57 -2.01
CA LYS A 62 21.74 8.12 -3.26
C LYS A 62 21.57 9.63 -3.15
N LYS A 63 22.00 10.38 -4.16
CA LYS A 63 21.77 11.82 -4.27
C LYS A 63 20.92 12.16 -5.50
N THR A 64 20.17 13.23 -5.40
CA THR A 64 19.44 13.85 -6.51
C THR A 64 20.42 14.50 -7.48
N LYS A 65 19.92 14.92 -8.67
CA LYS A 65 20.71 15.71 -9.63
C LYS A 65 21.25 17.02 -9.04
N THR A 66 20.58 17.54 -8.01
CA THR A 66 20.96 18.79 -7.30
C THR A 66 21.90 18.53 -6.12
N GLY A 67 22.37 17.30 -5.92
CA GLY A 67 23.32 16.92 -4.88
C GLY A 67 22.69 16.67 -3.49
N GLN A 68 21.39 16.79 -3.33
CA GLN A 68 20.71 16.46 -2.06
C GLN A 68 20.56 14.95 -1.90
N TYR A 69 20.60 14.46 -0.67
CA TYR A 69 20.30 13.08 -0.35
C TYR A 69 18.84 12.71 -0.68
N VAL A 70 18.62 11.55 -1.25
CA VAL A 70 17.28 11.02 -1.49
C VAL A 70 16.78 10.37 -0.20
N THR A 71 15.72 10.92 0.37
CA THR A 71 15.05 10.41 1.57
C THR A 71 13.59 10.05 1.30
N SER A 72 13.30 9.54 0.07
CA SER A 72 11.96 9.03 -0.27
C SER A 72 11.60 7.83 0.62
N GLU A 73 10.31 7.56 0.75
CA GLU A 73 9.79 6.43 1.52
C GLU A 73 10.44 5.10 1.08
N GLU A 74 10.56 4.88 -0.24
CA GLU A 74 11.20 3.70 -0.83
C GLU A 74 12.67 3.54 -0.39
N VAL A 75 13.45 4.64 -0.40
CA VAL A 75 14.85 4.60 0.04
C VAL A 75 14.94 4.33 1.53
N LEU A 76 14.13 5.00 2.34
CA LEU A 76 14.14 4.78 3.79
C LEU A 76 13.66 3.39 4.17
N GLU A 77 12.64 2.83 3.49
CA GLU A 77 12.21 1.44 3.69
C GLU A 77 13.36 0.45 3.44
N SER A 78 14.14 0.64 2.38
CA SER A 78 15.31 -0.21 2.11
C SER A 78 16.40 -0.12 3.18
N LEU A 79 16.38 0.93 3.99
CA LEU A 79 17.34 1.21 5.06
C LEU A 79 16.77 0.98 6.47
N ARG A 80 15.51 0.54 6.59
CA ARG A 80 14.80 0.36 7.87
C ARG A 80 15.60 -0.39 8.93
N HIS A 81 16.30 -1.45 8.52
CA HIS A 81 17.09 -2.29 9.42
C HIS A 81 18.53 -1.81 9.66
N LYS A 82 18.94 -0.70 9.06
CA LYS A 82 20.30 -0.16 9.21
C LYS A 82 20.49 0.63 10.49
N HIS A 83 19.46 1.36 10.92
CA HIS A 83 19.52 2.16 12.15
C HIS A 83 18.09 2.39 12.67
N PRO A 84 17.84 2.32 14.00
CA PRO A 84 16.49 2.49 14.57
C PRO A 84 15.83 3.83 14.23
N VAL A 85 16.61 4.90 14.05
CA VAL A 85 16.10 6.23 13.68
C VAL A 85 15.34 6.20 12.35
N VAL A 86 15.70 5.32 11.41
CA VAL A 86 15.05 5.24 10.09
C VAL A 86 13.61 4.76 10.24
N GLU A 87 13.40 3.73 11.06
CA GLU A 87 12.05 3.23 11.35
C GLU A 87 11.20 4.31 12.01
N LYS A 88 11.75 5.03 12.99
CA LYS A 88 11.04 6.12 13.66
C LYS A 88 10.70 7.28 12.72
N ILE A 89 11.58 7.64 11.78
CA ILE A 89 11.29 8.66 10.77
C ILE A 89 10.16 8.19 9.82
N LEU A 90 10.14 6.93 9.43
CA LEU A 90 9.06 6.37 8.60
C LEU A 90 7.72 6.39 9.35
N GLU A 91 7.71 5.96 10.62
CA GLU A 91 6.54 5.99 11.50
C GLU A 91 6.01 7.42 11.67
N HIS A 92 6.86 8.38 11.98
CA HIS A 92 6.52 9.81 12.09
C HIS A 92 5.89 10.34 10.80
N ARG A 93 6.49 10.06 9.64
CA ARG A 93 5.97 10.49 8.34
C ARG A 93 4.61 9.89 8.02
N GLY A 94 4.42 8.60 8.37
CA GLY A 94 3.14 7.92 8.25
C GLY A 94 2.04 8.61 9.04
N LEU A 95 2.27 8.86 10.32
CA LEU A 95 1.31 9.56 11.19
C LEU A 95 1.03 10.98 10.71
N LYS A 96 2.06 11.72 10.33
CA LYS A 96 1.90 13.08 9.79
C LYS A 96 1.04 13.12 8.54
N LYS A 97 1.21 12.14 7.66
CA LYS A 97 0.40 12.01 6.45
C LYS A 97 -1.06 11.70 6.78
N LEU A 98 -1.31 10.80 7.75
CA LEU A 98 -2.66 10.46 8.18
C LEU A 98 -3.39 11.65 8.82
N LEU A 99 -2.70 12.37 9.72
CA LEU A 99 -3.22 13.59 10.33
C LEU A 99 -3.59 14.63 9.26
N GLY A 100 -2.61 15.04 8.45
CA GLY A 100 -2.80 16.14 7.51
C GLY A 100 -3.72 15.83 6.33
N THR A 101 -3.78 14.56 5.88
CA THR A 101 -4.57 14.20 4.69
C THR A 101 -6.01 13.80 5.04
N TYR A 102 -6.21 13.19 6.20
CA TYR A 102 -7.52 12.62 6.55
C TYR A 102 -8.09 13.17 7.84
N ILE A 103 -7.40 13.06 8.95
CA ILE A 103 -7.98 13.30 10.28
C ILE A 103 -8.35 14.76 10.46
N ASP A 104 -7.43 15.68 10.16
CA ASP A 104 -7.66 17.12 10.33
C ASP A 104 -8.31 17.75 9.09
N ALA A 105 -8.08 17.18 7.90
CA ALA A 105 -8.58 17.75 6.66
C ALA A 105 -10.04 17.38 6.38
N LEU A 106 -10.46 16.13 6.63
CA LEU A 106 -11.82 15.67 6.29
C LEU A 106 -12.92 16.46 6.98
N PRO A 107 -12.85 16.79 8.28
CA PRO A 107 -13.87 17.61 8.94
C PRO A 107 -14.08 18.99 8.30
N GLN A 108 -13.00 19.57 7.75
CA GLN A 108 -13.05 20.89 7.09
C GLN A 108 -13.74 20.85 5.72
N LEU A 109 -13.91 19.66 5.15
CA LEU A 109 -14.56 19.44 3.86
C LEU A 109 -16.06 19.11 4.00
N ILE A 110 -16.59 19.10 5.22
CA ILE A 110 -18.01 18.87 5.43
C ILE A 110 -18.80 20.05 4.85
N ASN A 111 -19.70 19.73 3.93
CA ASN A 111 -20.60 20.74 3.36
C ASN A 111 -21.62 21.18 4.41
N PRO A 112 -21.69 22.49 4.75
CA PRO A 112 -22.57 22.99 5.82
C PRO A 112 -24.07 22.81 5.54
N ARG A 113 -24.47 22.62 4.28
CA ARG A 113 -25.88 22.40 3.90
C ARG A 113 -26.31 20.95 4.05
N THR A 114 -25.41 20.00 3.83
CA THR A 114 -25.71 18.57 3.86
C THR A 114 -25.20 17.87 5.11
N GLY A 115 -24.25 18.48 5.83
CA GLY A 115 -23.54 17.84 6.94
C GLY A 115 -22.60 16.71 6.51
N ARG A 116 -22.27 16.59 5.21
CA ARG A 116 -21.58 15.44 4.65
C ARG A 116 -20.36 15.87 3.85
N VAL A 117 -19.43 14.94 3.68
CA VAL A 117 -18.32 15.06 2.74
C VAL A 117 -18.74 14.52 1.38
N HIS A 118 -18.47 15.28 0.34
CA HIS A 118 -18.76 14.93 -1.05
C HIS A 118 -17.46 14.86 -1.84
N THR A 119 -17.12 13.68 -2.32
CA THR A 119 -16.01 13.48 -3.26
C THR A 119 -16.49 13.59 -4.70
N SER A 120 -15.58 13.75 -5.64
CA SER A 120 -15.83 13.58 -7.07
C SER A 120 -15.16 12.32 -7.59
N PHE A 121 -15.89 11.52 -8.37
CA PHE A 121 -15.36 10.35 -9.04
C PHE A 121 -15.10 10.63 -10.52
N ASN A 122 -13.84 10.66 -10.92
CA ASN A 122 -13.44 10.98 -12.28
C ASN A 122 -13.32 9.69 -13.11
N GLN A 123 -14.03 9.62 -14.24
CA GLN A 123 -14.09 8.44 -15.11
C GLN A 123 -13.01 8.41 -16.19
N THR A 124 -12.37 9.56 -16.49
CA THR A 124 -11.51 9.73 -17.66
C THR A 124 -10.06 10.10 -17.32
N VAL A 125 -9.69 10.13 -16.03
CA VAL A 125 -8.36 10.58 -15.59
C VAL A 125 -7.32 9.47 -15.66
N THR A 126 -7.71 8.23 -15.36
CA THR A 126 -6.76 7.12 -15.33
C THR A 126 -6.62 6.48 -16.71
N ALA A 127 -5.39 6.15 -17.11
CA ALA A 127 -5.14 5.44 -18.37
C ALA A 127 -5.71 4.01 -18.40
N THR A 128 -6.03 3.45 -17.23
CA THR A 128 -6.53 2.08 -17.08
C THR A 128 -8.06 1.96 -17.10
N GLY A 129 -8.79 3.07 -17.26
CA GLY A 129 -10.26 3.08 -17.17
C GLY A 129 -10.82 2.92 -15.74
N ARG A 130 -9.95 2.89 -14.70
CA ARG A 130 -10.40 2.90 -13.30
C ARG A 130 -10.89 4.29 -12.92
N LEU A 131 -11.82 4.35 -11.94
CA LEU A 131 -12.19 5.62 -11.32
C LEU A 131 -11.02 6.19 -10.51
N SER A 132 -10.93 7.50 -10.46
CA SER A 132 -10.15 8.22 -9.45
C SER A 132 -11.07 9.07 -8.61
N SER A 133 -10.71 9.31 -7.36
CA SER A 133 -11.46 10.13 -6.42
C SER A 133 -10.69 11.38 -6.07
N SER A 134 -11.37 12.54 -6.04
CA SER A 134 -10.76 13.83 -5.74
C SER A 134 -11.68 14.73 -4.92
N ASN A 135 -11.08 15.63 -4.16
CA ASN A 135 -11.76 16.66 -3.36
C ASN A 135 -12.82 16.15 -2.37
N PRO A 136 -12.49 15.24 -1.43
CA PRO A 136 -11.20 14.59 -1.16
C PRO A 136 -11.01 13.27 -1.91
N ASN A 137 -9.77 12.76 -1.95
CA ASN A 137 -9.52 11.41 -2.45
C ASN A 137 -9.85 10.37 -1.37
N LEU A 138 -11.01 9.74 -1.46
CA LEU A 138 -11.48 8.72 -0.53
C LEU A 138 -11.00 7.29 -0.88
N GLN A 139 -10.40 7.08 -2.07
CA GLN A 139 -9.91 5.77 -2.49
C GLN A 139 -8.56 5.39 -1.84
N ASN A 140 -7.82 6.37 -1.33
CA ASN A 140 -6.49 6.16 -0.77
C ASN A 140 -6.47 6.09 0.76
N ILE A 141 -7.63 5.97 1.42
CA ILE A 141 -7.69 5.79 2.87
C ILE A 141 -7.05 4.44 3.22
N PRO A 142 -6.00 4.40 4.06
CA PRO A 142 -5.32 3.17 4.41
C PRO A 142 -6.26 2.13 5.02
N ILE A 143 -5.98 0.86 4.79
CA ILE A 143 -6.78 -0.26 5.33
C ILE A 143 -5.93 -1.33 6.00
N ARG A 144 -4.62 -1.36 5.73
CA ARG A 144 -3.75 -2.45 6.17
C ARG A 144 -3.19 -2.26 7.58
N ASP A 145 -3.00 -1.01 7.99
CA ASP A 145 -2.50 -0.65 9.31
C ASP A 145 -3.64 -0.28 10.26
N GLU A 146 -3.40 -0.39 11.55
CA GLU A 146 -4.40 -0.10 12.59
C GLU A 146 -4.80 1.38 12.58
N ASN A 147 -3.86 2.28 12.32
CA ASN A 147 -4.13 3.73 12.26
C ASN A 147 -5.09 4.07 11.10
N GLY A 148 -4.91 3.42 9.95
CA GLY A 148 -5.83 3.54 8.82
C GLY A 148 -7.22 3.00 9.13
N LYS A 149 -7.32 1.92 9.90
CA LYS A 149 -8.61 1.37 10.36
C LYS A 149 -9.35 2.35 11.28
N GLU A 150 -8.65 3.06 12.16
CA GLU A 150 -9.26 4.08 13.02
C GLU A 150 -9.90 5.20 12.19
N ILE A 151 -9.22 5.68 11.15
CA ILE A 151 -9.79 6.68 10.24
C ILE A 151 -11.06 6.16 9.57
N ARG A 152 -11.08 4.89 9.16
CA ARG A 152 -12.26 4.28 8.52
C ARG A 152 -13.46 4.18 9.45
N LYS A 153 -13.27 3.97 10.75
CA LYS A 153 -14.35 3.94 11.74
C LYS A 153 -15.09 5.27 11.84
N ALA A 154 -14.44 6.38 11.50
CA ALA A 154 -15.08 7.70 11.50
C ALA A 154 -16.07 7.90 10.34
N PHE A 155 -16.09 7.03 9.34
CA PHE A 155 -17.13 7.03 8.31
C PHE A 155 -18.33 6.25 8.84
N ILE A 156 -19.45 6.93 9.03
CA ILE A 156 -20.64 6.35 9.64
C ILE A 156 -21.83 6.37 8.68
N PRO A 157 -22.74 5.38 8.75
CA PRO A 157 -23.98 5.40 7.99
C PRO A 157 -24.99 6.35 8.64
N ASP A 158 -26.08 6.63 7.95
CA ASP A 158 -27.24 7.29 8.53
C ASP A 158 -27.88 6.42 9.64
N GLU A 159 -28.63 7.06 10.53
CA GLU A 159 -29.39 6.35 11.56
C GLU A 159 -30.33 5.32 10.93
N GLY A 160 -30.31 4.11 11.46
CA GLY A 160 -31.08 2.99 10.93
C GLY A 160 -30.52 2.36 9.64
N CYS A 161 -29.37 2.83 9.14
CA CYS A 161 -28.70 2.30 7.96
C CYS A 161 -27.43 1.53 8.33
N LEU A 162 -26.95 0.73 7.39
CA LEU A 162 -25.68 0.02 7.48
C LEU A 162 -24.87 0.27 6.21
N PHE A 163 -23.54 0.30 6.35
CA PHE A 163 -22.68 0.20 5.19
C PHE A 163 -22.71 -1.22 4.63
N PHE A 164 -22.90 -1.31 3.34
CA PHE A 164 -22.76 -2.55 2.58
C PHE A 164 -21.55 -2.42 1.66
N SER A 165 -20.64 -3.37 1.75
CA SER A 165 -19.47 -3.47 0.85
C SER A 165 -19.51 -4.80 0.11
N ALA A 166 -19.44 -4.73 -1.21
CA ALA A 166 -19.30 -5.90 -2.07
C ALA A 166 -18.13 -5.69 -3.04
N ASP A 167 -17.32 -6.71 -3.19
CA ASP A 167 -16.19 -6.71 -4.12
C ASP A 167 -16.18 -8.00 -4.94
N TYR A 168 -15.81 -7.90 -6.20
CA TYR A 168 -15.66 -9.07 -7.05
C TYR A 168 -14.44 -9.88 -6.64
N SER A 169 -14.64 -11.17 -6.36
CA SER A 169 -13.52 -12.06 -6.06
C SER A 169 -12.66 -12.28 -7.30
N GLN A 170 -11.45 -11.73 -7.29
CA GLN A 170 -10.41 -11.96 -8.31
C GLN A 170 -10.87 -11.68 -9.75
N ILE A 171 -11.66 -10.63 -9.96
CA ILE A 171 -12.31 -10.37 -11.27
C ILE A 171 -11.31 -10.26 -12.41
N GLU A 172 -10.15 -9.65 -12.19
CA GLU A 172 -9.12 -9.48 -13.21
C GLU A 172 -8.58 -10.82 -13.68
N LEU A 173 -8.33 -11.76 -12.76
CA LEU A 173 -7.91 -13.13 -13.09
C LEU A 173 -9.01 -13.94 -13.78
N ARG A 174 -10.27 -13.73 -13.41
CA ARG A 174 -11.43 -14.38 -14.08
C ARG A 174 -11.60 -13.89 -15.50
N ILE A 175 -11.46 -12.58 -15.72
CA ILE A 175 -11.50 -12.00 -17.07
C ILE A 175 -10.31 -12.52 -17.89
N MET A 176 -9.13 -12.60 -17.29
CA MET A 176 -7.95 -13.14 -17.96
C MET A 176 -8.14 -14.60 -18.34
N ALA A 177 -8.63 -15.44 -17.43
CA ALA A 177 -8.94 -16.84 -17.72
C ALA A 177 -9.93 -16.99 -18.89
N HIS A 178 -10.95 -16.11 -18.94
CA HIS A 178 -11.93 -16.10 -20.02
C HIS A 178 -11.31 -15.68 -21.36
N LEU A 179 -10.54 -14.59 -21.38
CA LEU A 179 -9.97 -14.05 -22.62
C LEU A 179 -8.83 -14.90 -23.18
N SER A 180 -8.05 -15.56 -22.31
CA SER A 180 -6.93 -16.43 -22.71
C SER A 180 -7.37 -17.86 -23.03
N GLU A 181 -8.60 -18.23 -22.63
CA GLU A 181 -9.10 -19.62 -22.70
C GLU A 181 -8.18 -20.63 -22.00
N ASP A 182 -7.35 -20.17 -21.04
CA ASP A 182 -6.46 -21.04 -20.28
C ASP A 182 -7.26 -22.05 -19.45
N LYS A 183 -7.22 -23.29 -19.87
CA LYS A 183 -7.98 -24.40 -19.24
C LYS A 183 -7.65 -24.56 -17.76
N ASN A 184 -6.38 -24.36 -17.37
CA ASN A 184 -5.96 -24.54 -15.99
C ASN A 184 -6.54 -23.44 -15.08
N MET A 185 -6.58 -22.20 -15.56
CA MET A 185 -7.23 -21.11 -14.83
C MET A 185 -8.73 -21.30 -14.75
N ILE A 186 -9.35 -21.69 -15.87
CA ILE A 186 -10.80 -21.96 -15.95
C ILE A 186 -11.17 -23.08 -14.98
N ASP A 187 -10.47 -24.22 -15.03
CA ASP A 187 -10.72 -25.37 -14.15
C ASP A 187 -10.54 -25.02 -12.67
N ALA A 188 -9.52 -24.23 -12.33
CA ALA A 188 -9.30 -23.77 -10.97
C ALA A 188 -10.48 -22.91 -10.46
N PHE A 189 -11.03 -22.02 -11.29
CA PHE A 189 -12.19 -21.23 -10.93
C PHE A 189 -13.49 -22.04 -10.86
N LEU A 190 -13.70 -22.96 -11.78
CA LEU A 190 -14.88 -23.83 -11.79
C LEU A 190 -14.89 -24.79 -10.61
N SER A 191 -13.72 -25.29 -10.21
CA SER A 191 -13.54 -26.17 -9.05
C SER A 191 -13.49 -25.42 -7.72
N ASN A 192 -13.67 -24.09 -7.74
CA ASN A 192 -13.60 -23.22 -6.57
C ASN A 192 -12.26 -23.33 -5.79
N HIS A 193 -11.20 -23.69 -6.49
CA HIS A 193 -9.86 -23.76 -5.91
C HIS A 193 -9.26 -22.37 -5.78
N ASP A 194 -8.37 -22.21 -4.80
CA ASP A 194 -7.57 -21.00 -4.67
C ASP A 194 -6.58 -20.91 -5.83
N ILE A 195 -6.81 -19.97 -6.76
CA ILE A 195 -5.99 -19.80 -7.97
C ILE A 195 -4.51 -19.53 -7.63
N HIS A 196 -4.22 -18.86 -6.52
CA HIS A 196 -2.85 -18.59 -6.10
C HIS A 196 -2.17 -19.85 -5.57
N ALA A 197 -2.91 -20.70 -4.86
CA ALA A 197 -2.41 -22.00 -4.43
C ALA A 197 -2.24 -22.94 -5.64
N ALA A 198 -3.17 -22.93 -6.59
CA ALA A 198 -3.07 -23.71 -7.82
C ALA A 198 -1.85 -23.28 -8.66
N THR A 199 -1.60 -22.00 -8.80
CA THR A 199 -0.40 -21.47 -9.45
C THR A 199 0.87 -21.91 -8.71
N ALA A 200 0.90 -21.77 -7.38
CA ALA A 200 2.04 -22.20 -6.57
C ALA A 200 2.33 -23.71 -6.77
N ALA A 201 1.31 -24.56 -6.68
CA ALA A 201 1.46 -25.99 -6.87
C ALA A 201 2.14 -26.33 -8.20
N LYS A 202 1.73 -25.66 -9.28
CA LYS A 202 2.31 -25.84 -10.61
C LYS A 202 3.73 -25.32 -10.73
N VAL A 203 3.98 -24.08 -10.33
CA VAL A 203 5.30 -23.45 -10.43
C VAL A 203 6.35 -24.19 -9.60
N TYR A 204 5.97 -24.60 -8.37
CA TYR A 204 6.86 -25.36 -7.50
C TYR A 204 6.84 -26.88 -7.76
N LYS A 205 5.98 -27.35 -8.67
CA LYS A 205 5.84 -28.79 -9.05
C LYS A 205 5.52 -29.68 -7.84
N ILE A 206 4.59 -29.25 -7.00
CA ILE A 206 4.14 -29.97 -5.79
C ILE A 206 2.62 -30.13 -5.81
N ASP A 207 2.09 -31.03 -4.97
CA ASP A 207 0.65 -31.20 -4.79
C ASP A 207 0.03 -29.94 -4.17
N LEU A 208 -1.22 -29.62 -4.55
CA LEU A 208 -1.96 -28.47 -4.02
C LEU A 208 -2.06 -28.47 -2.50
N LYS A 209 -2.17 -29.64 -1.88
CA LYS A 209 -2.22 -29.82 -0.41
C LYS A 209 -0.92 -29.45 0.31
N ASP A 210 0.21 -29.47 -0.40
CA ASP A 210 1.54 -29.19 0.13
C ASP A 210 1.96 -27.72 -0.05
N VAL A 211 1.08 -26.89 -0.61
CA VAL A 211 1.33 -25.47 -0.81
C VAL A 211 1.24 -24.72 0.53
N GLY A 212 2.39 -24.27 1.02
CA GLY A 212 2.48 -23.44 2.20
C GLY A 212 2.03 -21.98 1.97
N SER A 213 1.76 -21.27 3.06
CA SER A 213 1.29 -19.86 3.02
C SER A 213 2.27 -18.93 2.31
N ASP A 214 3.57 -19.15 2.45
CA ASP A 214 4.60 -18.33 1.79
C ASP A 214 4.62 -18.56 0.27
N MET A 215 4.54 -19.80 -0.17
CA MET A 215 4.45 -20.14 -1.60
C MET A 215 3.20 -19.54 -2.23
N ARG A 216 2.06 -19.64 -1.54
CA ARG A 216 0.81 -19.01 -1.97
C ARG A 216 0.93 -17.48 -2.07
N ARG A 217 1.59 -16.85 -1.11
CA ARG A 217 1.84 -15.40 -1.10
C ARG A 217 2.73 -14.98 -2.26
N LYS A 218 3.81 -15.73 -2.51
CA LYS A 218 4.72 -15.52 -3.65
C LYS A 218 3.97 -15.67 -4.97
N ALA A 219 3.21 -16.74 -5.14
CA ALA A 219 2.38 -16.95 -6.34
C ALA A 219 1.33 -15.85 -6.53
N LYS A 220 0.72 -15.35 -5.46
CA LYS A 220 -0.19 -14.22 -5.54
C LYS A 220 0.50 -12.96 -6.07
N THR A 221 1.70 -12.67 -5.59
CA THR A 221 2.50 -11.52 -6.05
C THR A 221 2.91 -11.70 -7.53
N ALA A 222 3.30 -12.91 -7.93
CA ALA A 222 3.63 -13.24 -9.30
C ALA A 222 2.42 -13.12 -10.23
N ASN A 223 1.27 -13.70 -9.88
CA ASN A 223 0.04 -13.65 -10.68
C ASN A 223 -0.35 -12.21 -11.04
N PHE A 224 -0.42 -11.33 -10.04
CA PHE A 224 -0.73 -9.93 -10.31
C PHE A 224 0.42 -9.19 -11.00
N GLY A 225 1.66 -9.45 -10.57
CA GLY A 225 2.83 -8.81 -11.17
C GLY A 225 2.95 -9.08 -12.66
N ILE A 226 2.82 -10.35 -13.07
CA ILE A 226 2.96 -10.79 -14.46
C ILE A 226 1.86 -10.19 -15.34
N ILE A 227 0.60 -10.19 -14.87
CA ILE A 227 -0.51 -9.57 -15.59
C ILE A 227 -0.25 -8.08 -15.89
N TYR A 228 0.43 -7.38 -14.98
CA TYR A 228 0.79 -5.98 -15.16
C TYR A 228 2.20 -5.77 -15.75
N GLY A 229 2.83 -6.82 -16.29
CA GLY A 229 4.11 -6.72 -16.98
C GLY A 229 5.31 -6.47 -16.06
N ILE A 230 5.31 -7.02 -14.85
CA ILE A 230 6.41 -6.85 -13.91
C ILE A 230 7.72 -7.45 -14.47
N SER A 231 8.83 -6.73 -14.34
CA SER A 231 10.13 -7.27 -14.67
C SER A 231 10.65 -8.21 -13.58
N VAL A 232 11.63 -9.07 -13.93
CA VAL A 232 12.35 -9.92 -12.95
C VAL A 232 12.90 -9.10 -11.80
N PHE A 233 13.44 -7.91 -12.09
CA PHE A 233 13.95 -6.99 -11.06
C PHE A 233 12.83 -6.51 -10.11
N GLY A 234 11.73 -6.04 -10.67
CA GLY A 234 10.59 -5.57 -9.88
C GLY A 234 9.94 -6.67 -9.04
N LEU A 235 9.90 -7.91 -9.56
CA LEU A 235 9.39 -9.05 -8.80
C LEU A 235 10.33 -9.43 -7.65
N ALA A 236 11.64 -9.45 -7.90
CA ALA A 236 12.66 -9.72 -6.88
C ALA A 236 12.57 -8.74 -5.71
N GLU A 237 12.50 -7.43 -5.99
CA GLU A 237 12.32 -6.40 -4.96
C GLU A 237 11.02 -6.58 -4.18
N ARG A 238 9.90 -6.80 -4.88
CA ARG A 238 8.58 -6.90 -4.26
C ARG A 238 8.40 -8.12 -3.36
N MET A 239 9.10 -9.19 -3.67
CA MET A 239 9.05 -10.45 -2.92
C MET A 239 10.18 -10.57 -1.90
N ASN A 240 11.16 -9.65 -1.93
CA ASN A 240 12.39 -9.70 -1.15
C ASN A 240 13.15 -11.03 -1.34
N VAL A 241 13.32 -11.41 -2.60
CA VAL A 241 14.06 -12.60 -3.04
C VAL A 241 15.16 -12.21 -4.00
N ASP A 242 16.09 -13.12 -4.29
CA ASP A 242 17.12 -12.87 -5.29
C ASP A 242 16.54 -12.88 -6.72
N ARG A 243 17.32 -12.32 -7.66
CA ARG A 243 16.90 -12.23 -9.07
C ARG A 243 16.76 -13.59 -9.74
N LYS A 244 17.49 -14.60 -9.26
CA LYS A 244 17.45 -15.95 -9.81
C LYS A 244 16.13 -16.60 -9.44
N GLU A 245 15.71 -16.53 -8.16
CA GLU A 245 14.43 -17.04 -7.69
C GLU A 245 13.26 -16.32 -8.37
N ALA A 246 13.33 -14.99 -8.51
CA ALA A 246 12.29 -14.24 -9.22
C ALA A 246 12.19 -14.63 -10.70
N LYS A 247 13.32 -14.91 -11.35
CA LYS A 247 13.35 -15.39 -12.75
C LYS A 247 12.76 -16.79 -12.86
N GLU A 248 13.16 -17.71 -11.99
CA GLU A 248 12.62 -19.08 -11.97
C GLU A 248 11.09 -19.09 -11.77
N LEU A 249 10.56 -18.19 -10.92
CA LEU A 249 9.13 -18.01 -10.74
C LEU A 249 8.44 -17.52 -12.03
N ILE A 250 9.01 -16.54 -12.73
CA ILE A 250 8.44 -16.03 -13.98
C ILE A 250 8.51 -17.10 -15.07
N ASP A 251 9.66 -17.73 -15.24
CA ASP A 251 9.85 -18.77 -16.26
C ASP A 251 8.91 -19.96 -15.99
N GLY A 252 8.83 -20.44 -14.75
CA GLY A 252 7.91 -21.51 -14.35
C GLY A 252 6.44 -21.13 -14.50
N TYR A 253 6.10 -19.86 -14.32
CA TYR A 253 4.75 -19.36 -14.59
C TYR A 253 4.40 -19.48 -16.08
N PHE A 254 5.27 -19.01 -16.98
CA PHE A 254 5.04 -19.08 -18.41
C PHE A 254 5.12 -20.53 -18.97
N GLU A 255 5.92 -21.42 -18.36
CA GLU A 255 5.93 -22.85 -18.73
C GLU A 255 4.63 -23.57 -18.36
N THR A 256 3.97 -23.14 -17.28
CA THR A 256 2.81 -23.85 -16.71
C THR A 256 1.49 -23.17 -16.94
N CYS A 257 1.47 -21.87 -17.19
CA CYS A 257 0.30 -21.07 -17.50
C CYS A 257 0.48 -20.51 -18.93
N LEU A 258 -0.24 -21.05 -19.90
CA LEU A 258 -0.17 -20.71 -21.32
C LEU A 258 -0.65 -19.29 -21.68
N LEU A 259 -0.53 -18.33 -20.77
CA LEU A 259 -1.11 -17.00 -20.90
C LEU A 259 -0.49 -16.13 -22.03
N TYR A 260 0.66 -16.51 -22.62
CA TYR A 260 1.40 -15.66 -23.56
C TYR A 260 2.24 -16.46 -24.59
N THR A 261 1.72 -17.51 -25.16
CA THR A 261 2.34 -18.10 -26.37
C THR A 261 1.47 -17.85 -27.58
#